data_bb762f17f9852f5e697a6251ed2afefc
#
_entry.id   bb762f17f9852f5e697a6251ed2afefc
#
_cell.length_a   1.000
_cell.length_b   1.000
_cell.length_c   1.000
_cell.angle_alpha   90.00
_cell.angle_beta   90.00
_cell.angle_gamma   90.00
#
_symmetry.space_group_name_H-M   'P 1'
#
loop_
_entity.id
_entity.type
_entity.pdbx_description
1 polymer ?
#
loop_
_entity_poly.entity_id
_entity_poly.type
_entity_poly.pdbx_seq_one_letter_code
_entity_poly.pdbx_strand_id
1 'polypeptide(L)'
;MTGTTTVDATMNSFRILERLVASDEALGVTELAADVGLSKGVVHTHLNTLSELGYVTKRDRKYLASMGLLALGEEVRSHLGVFTAARQHLDNLARVTGEVSTLFVEEDGVGICAYMAHGPNDWTPEYACGTRIPLHVTAPGKAMLASLGRERVDDILDEHGLDAQTAETITDRNVLRGELRTIRENGISFCREEQSAGVIGVGTSIALTERAPAAAIGVCGPSSRLTGRYLEEDITGQVISTAKSIQVELTR
;
A
#
# COMPACT_ATOMS: atom_id res chain seq x y z
N MET A 1 20.13 -11.71 18.77
CA MET A 1 19.84 -10.33 18.34
C MET A 1 21.14 -9.70 17.84
N THR A 2 21.45 -9.84 16.57
CA THR A 2 22.57 -9.14 15.92
C THR A 2 22.05 -7.73 15.59
N GLY A 3 22.46 -6.75 16.39
CA GLY A 3 22.11 -5.35 16.14
C GLY A 3 22.62 -4.94 14.77
N THR A 4 21.72 -4.66 13.85
CA THR A 4 22.03 -4.12 12.54
C THR A 4 22.67 -2.74 12.72
N THR A 5 23.93 -2.57 12.31
CA THR A 5 24.60 -1.27 12.37
C THR A 5 24.01 -0.35 11.33
N THR A 6 23.32 0.71 11.76
CA THR A 6 22.76 1.74 10.86
C THR A 6 23.69 2.94 10.75
N VAL A 7 23.59 3.70 9.64
CA VAL A 7 24.32 4.94 9.42
C VAL A 7 23.40 6.13 9.73
N ASP A 8 23.66 6.80 10.85
CA ASP A 8 22.82 7.91 11.33
C ASP A 8 22.66 9.04 10.30
N ALA A 9 23.71 9.34 9.53
CA ALA A 9 23.61 10.35 8.48
C ALA A 9 22.58 10.00 7.41
N THR A 10 22.52 8.71 7.01
CA THR A 10 21.50 8.25 6.04
C THR A 10 20.10 8.35 6.63
N MET A 11 19.90 7.88 7.86
CA MET A 11 18.61 7.98 8.55
C MET A 11 18.16 9.44 8.66
N ASN A 12 19.06 10.35 9.03
CA ASN A 12 18.72 11.77 9.15
C ASN A 12 18.34 12.39 7.80
N SER A 13 18.99 11.99 6.68
CA SER A 13 18.59 12.43 5.35
C SER A 13 17.16 12.01 5.01
N PHE A 14 16.79 10.75 5.28
CA PHE A 14 15.43 10.27 5.03
C PHE A 14 14.40 10.94 5.94
N ARG A 15 14.68 11.11 7.23
CA ARG A 15 13.78 11.85 8.15
C ARG A 15 13.49 13.28 7.67
N ILE A 16 14.50 13.97 7.14
CA ILE A 16 14.33 15.30 6.54
C ILE A 16 13.46 15.23 5.27
N LEU A 17 13.71 14.25 4.38
CA LEU A 17 12.89 14.04 3.18
C LEU A 17 11.44 13.74 3.53
N GLU A 18 11.19 12.80 4.44
CA GLU A 18 9.85 12.42 4.90
C GLU A 18 9.10 13.64 5.47
N ARG A 19 9.79 14.47 6.27
CA ARG A 19 9.20 15.70 6.81
C ARG A 19 8.86 16.72 5.73
N LEU A 20 9.70 16.84 4.69
CA LEU A 20 9.42 17.71 3.53
C LEU A 20 8.25 17.18 2.68
N VAL A 21 8.17 15.87 2.48
CA VAL A 21 7.07 15.24 1.74
C VAL A 21 5.74 15.37 2.48
N ALA A 22 5.75 15.29 3.80
CA ALA A 22 4.57 15.44 4.64
C ALA A 22 4.08 16.89 4.80
N SER A 23 4.76 17.86 4.18
CA SER A 23 4.39 19.28 4.27
C SER A 23 3.88 19.81 2.94
N ASP A 24 2.71 20.43 2.96
CA ASP A 24 2.15 21.14 1.79
C ASP A 24 2.89 22.45 1.49
N GLU A 25 3.68 22.97 2.46
CA GLU A 25 4.42 24.22 2.32
C GLU A 25 5.93 24.01 2.36
N ALA A 26 6.66 24.95 1.73
CA ALA A 26 8.11 24.98 1.83
C ALA A 26 8.56 25.27 3.26
N LEU A 27 9.49 24.46 3.81
CA LEU A 27 10.00 24.56 5.17
C LEU A 27 11.38 25.24 5.22
N GLY A 28 11.60 26.07 6.24
CA GLY A 28 12.90 26.65 6.55
C GLY A 28 13.80 25.70 7.34
N VAL A 29 15.12 25.92 7.30
CA VAL A 29 16.10 25.11 8.07
C VAL A 29 15.78 25.09 9.57
N THR A 30 15.27 26.19 10.13
CA THR A 30 14.96 26.28 11.57
C THR A 30 13.75 25.41 11.94
N GLU A 31 12.71 25.40 11.09
CA GLU A 31 11.51 24.58 11.26
C GLU A 31 11.88 23.10 11.16
N LEU A 32 12.57 22.72 10.09
CA LEU A 32 13.04 21.34 9.91
C LEU A 32 13.91 20.86 11.07
N ALA A 33 14.84 21.70 11.55
CA ALA A 33 15.72 21.36 12.65
C ALA A 33 14.94 21.05 13.95
N ALA A 34 13.90 21.84 14.21
CA ALA A 34 13.01 21.62 15.35
C ALA A 34 12.21 20.31 15.19
N ASP A 35 11.62 20.08 14.01
CA ASP A 35 10.76 18.93 13.74
C ASP A 35 11.52 17.59 13.79
N VAL A 36 12.75 17.55 13.22
CA VAL A 36 13.54 16.32 13.20
C VAL A 36 14.49 16.15 14.38
N GLY A 37 14.56 17.13 15.29
CA GLY A 37 15.41 17.06 16.49
C GLY A 37 16.91 17.16 16.19
N LEU A 38 17.33 17.88 15.15
CA LEU A 38 18.72 18.03 14.72
C LEU A 38 19.17 19.50 14.83
N SER A 39 20.51 19.74 14.87
CA SER A 39 21.01 21.11 14.79
C SER A 39 20.83 21.70 13.39
N LYS A 40 20.65 23.03 13.30
CA LYS A 40 20.49 23.76 12.03
C LYS A 40 21.66 23.50 11.06
N GLY A 41 22.87 23.38 11.57
CA GLY A 41 24.05 23.09 10.75
C GLY A 41 24.00 21.71 10.11
N VAL A 42 23.58 20.70 10.88
CA VAL A 42 23.39 19.33 10.39
C VAL A 42 22.29 19.30 9.32
N VAL A 43 21.12 19.86 9.59
CA VAL A 43 20.01 19.91 8.62
C VAL A 43 20.44 20.63 7.34
N HIS A 44 21.17 21.75 7.44
CA HIS A 44 21.65 22.48 6.26
C HIS A 44 22.60 21.63 5.39
N THR A 45 23.49 20.84 6.02
CA THR A 45 24.41 19.94 5.30
C THR A 45 23.61 18.86 4.55
N HIS A 46 22.64 18.22 5.19
CA HIS A 46 21.78 17.22 4.54
C HIS A 46 20.98 17.84 3.38
N LEU A 47 20.38 19.00 3.58
CA LEU A 47 19.62 19.70 2.54
C LEU A 47 20.47 20.09 1.33
N ASN A 48 21.72 20.49 1.53
CA ASN A 48 22.65 20.75 0.42
C ASN A 48 22.90 19.48 -0.39
N THR A 49 23.22 18.37 0.28
CA THR A 49 23.45 17.08 -0.38
C THR A 49 22.20 16.60 -1.12
N LEU A 50 21.02 16.66 -0.49
CA LEU A 50 19.76 16.25 -1.10
C LEU A 50 19.36 17.15 -2.29
N SER A 51 19.72 18.44 -2.23
CA SER A 51 19.51 19.37 -3.35
C SER A 51 20.47 19.08 -4.52
N GLU A 52 21.72 18.75 -4.24
CA GLU A 52 22.71 18.35 -5.25
C GLU A 52 22.30 17.05 -5.96
N LEU A 53 21.73 16.10 -5.20
CA LEU A 53 21.16 14.86 -5.73
C LEU A 53 19.82 15.06 -6.48
N GLY A 54 19.21 16.24 -6.40
CA GLY A 54 17.97 16.55 -7.08
C GLY A 54 16.69 16.11 -6.34
N TYR A 55 16.79 15.68 -5.08
CA TYR A 55 15.63 15.22 -4.29
C TYR A 55 14.95 16.33 -3.46
N VAL A 56 15.61 17.48 -3.33
CA VAL A 56 15.10 18.67 -2.65
C VAL A 56 15.29 19.89 -3.55
N THR A 57 14.27 20.74 -3.58
CA THR A 57 14.33 22.03 -4.30
C THR A 57 14.34 23.16 -3.30
N LYS A 58 15.21 24.15 -3.50
CA LYS A 58 15.29 25.37 -2.69
C LYS A 58 14.58 26.53 -3.40
N ARG A 59 13.65 27.18 -2.68
CA ARG A 59 12.98 28.44 -3.11
C ARG A 59 13.00 29.43 -1.96
N ASP A 60 13.49 30.63 -2.17
CA ASP A 60 13.46 31.75 -1.21
C ASP A 60 13.89 31.37 0.23
N ARG A 61 15.02 30.66 0.37
CA ARG A 61 15.57 30.15 1.65
C ARG A 61 14.75 29.04 2.32
N LYS A 62 13.69 28.56 1.69
CA LYS A 62 12.89 27.42 2.10
C LYS A 62 13.14 26.23 1.17
N TYR A 63 12.75 25.04 1.61
CA TYR A 63 13.00 23.77 0.93
C TYR A 63 11.70 23.00 0.76
N LEU A 64 11.61 22.27 -0.36
CA LEU A 64 10.50 21.42 -0.74
C LEU A 64 11.05 20.07 -1.22
N ALA A 65 10.29 18.99 -1.04
CA ALA A 65 10.56 17.75 -1.73
C ALA A 65 10.49 17.96 -3.26
N SER A 66 11.40 17.35 -4.00
CA SER A 66 11.46 17.46 -5.46
C SER A 66 10.69 16.32 -6.12
N MET A 67 10.16 16.58 -7.34
CA MET A 67 9.61 15.55 -8.22
C MET A 67 10.64 14.48 -8.63
N GLY A 68 11.93 14.69 -8.39
CA GLY A 68 12.97 13.67 -8.56
C GLY A 68 12.74 12.41 -7.71
N LEU A 69 12.04 12.53 -6.57
CA LEU A 69 11.64 11.38 -5.75
C LEU A 69 10.63 10.48 -6.46
N LEU A 70 9.71 11.07 -7.25
CA LEU A 70 8.74 10.30 -8.01
C LEU A 70 9.44 9.40 -9.04
N ALA A 71 10.50 9.88 -9.69
CA ALA A 71 11.22 9.10 -10.69
C ALA A 71 11.79 7.79 -10.11
N LEU A 72 12.33 7.83 -8.86
CA LEU A 72 12.79 6.62 -8.17
C LEU A 72 11.65 5.64 -7.89
N GLY A 73 10.53 6.13 -7.39
CA GLY A 73 9.36 5.30 -7.10
C GLY A 73 8.78 4.67 -8.37
N GLU A 74 8.68 5.42 -9.47
CA GLU A 74 8.21 4.92 -10.76
C GLU A 74 9.14 3.85 -11.34
N GLU A 75 10.46 4.04 -11.23
CA GLU A 75 11.44 3.04 -11.67
C GLU A 75 11.28 1.73 -10.91
N VAL A 76 11.21 1.79 -9.56
CA VAL A 76 10.95 0.60 -8.72
C VAL A 76 9.64 -0.08 -9.12
N ARG A 77 8.56 0.70 -9.29
CA ARG A 77 7.25 0.16 -9.66
C ARG A 77 7.25 -0.45 -11.06
N SER A 78 7.98 0.12 -12.01
CA SER A 78 8.07 -0.38 -13.40
C SER A 78 8.68 -1.79 -13.48
N HIS A 79 9.53 -2.17 -12.52
CA HIS A 79 10.11 -3.50 -12.43
C HIS A 79 9.12 -4.57 -11.95
N LEU A 80 7.95 -4.18 -11.44
CA LEU A 80 6.90 -5.12 -11.05
C LEU A 80 6.11 -5.55 -12.29
N GLY A 81 6.40 -6.73 -12.84
CA GLY A 81 5.67 -7.27 -14.00
C GLY A 81 4.15 -7.28 -13.79
N VAL A 82 3.70 -7.58 -12.55
CA VAL A 82 2.28 -7.54 -12.19
C VAL A 82 1.67 -6.14 -12.31
N PHE A 83 2.42 -5.07 -12.05
CA PHE A 83 1.94 -3.69 -12.24
C PHE A 83 1.67 -3.41 -13.72
N THR A 84 2.60 -3.76 -14.60
CA THR A 84 2.47 -3.55 -16.04
C THR A 84 1.23 -4.28 -16.60
N ALA A 85 1.05 -5.54 -16.21
CA ALA A 85 -0.11 -6.34 -16.62
C ALA A 85 -1.43 -5.85 -15.99
N ALA A 86 -1.41 -5.37 -14.74
CA ALA A 86 -2.64 -5.03 -14.02
C ALA A 86 -3.21 -3.65 -14.36
N ARG A 87 -2.37 -2.68 -14.69
CA ARG A 87 -2.75 -1.26 -14.76
C ARG A 87 -4.02 -1.01 -15.58
N GLN A 88 -4.04 -1.43 -16.84
CA GLN A 88 -5.19 -1.18 -17.73
C GLN A 88 -6.46 -1.90 -17.26
N HIS A 89 -6.31 -3.10 -16.70
CA HIS A 89 -7.42 -3.86 -16.15
C HIS A 89 -8.02 -3.18 -14.91
N LEU A 90 -7.19 -2.59 -14.06
CA LEU A 90 -7.62 -1.85 -12.88
C LEU A 90 -8.30 -0.52 -13.25
N ASP A 91 -7.80 0.21 -14.24
CA ASP A 91 -8.47 1.40 -14.78
C ASP A 91 -9.89 1.06 -15.26
N ASN A 92 -10.03 -0.06 -15.97
CA ASN A 92 -11.34 -0.53 -16.42
C ASN A 92 -12.22 -1.00 -15.26
N LEU A 93 -11.65 -1.71 -14.28
CA LEU A 93 -12.38 -2.18 -13.09
C LEU A 93 -12.94 -1.00 -12.30
N ALA A 94 -12.13 0.03 -12.04
CA ALA A 94 -12.59 1.25 -11.37
C ALA A 94 -13.71 1.95 -12.14
N ARG A 95 -13.58 2.06 -13.47
CA ARG A 95 -14.60 2.68 -14.33
C ARG A 95 -15.93 1.92 -14.32
N VAL A 96 -15.89 0.58 -14.34
CA VAL A 96 -17.10 -0.26 -14.39
C VAL A 96 -17.80 -0.33 -13.04
N THR A 97 -17.04 -0.45 -11.96
CA THR A 97 -17.59 -0.50 -10.60
C THR A 97 -17.95 0.88 -10.05
N GLY A 98 -17.41 1.95 -10.63
CA GLY A 98 -17.55 3.30 -10.08
C GLY A 98 -16.71 3.55 -8.83
N GLU A 99 -16.06 2.55 -8.28
CA GLU A 99 -15.32 2.59 -7.02
C GLU A 99 -13.81 2.60 -7.25
N VAL A 100 -13.02 2.64 -6.18
CA VAL A 100 -11.57 2.61 -6.27
C VAL A 100 -11.09 1.18 -6.44
N SER A 101 -10.29 0.92 -7.48
CA SER A 101 -9.58 -0.35 -7.67
C SER A 101 -8.11 -0.22 -7.29
N THR A 102 -7.52 -1.27 -6.72
CA THR A 102 -6.17 -1.25 -6.18
C THR A 102 -5.38 -2.49 -6.55
N LEU A 103 -4.05 -2.32 -6.69
CA LEU A 103 -3.06 -3.40 -6.69
C LEU A 103 -2.22 -3.27 -5.43
N PHE A 104 -2.14 -4.35 -4.67
CA PHE A 104 -1.22 -4.48 -3.56
C PHE A 104 -0.17 -5.55 -3.85
N VAL A 105 1.04 -5.32 -3.37
CA VAL A 105 2.13 -6.31 -3.35
C VAL A 105 2.62 -6.49 -1.91
N GLU A 106 3.03 -7.70 -1.56
CA GLU A 106 3.63 -7.96 -0.24
C GLU A 106 5.11 -7.64 -0.27
N GLU A 107 5.59 -6.92 0.72
CA GLU A 107 6.99 -6.62 0.96
C GLU A 107 7.25 -6.61 2.47
N ASP A 108 8.15 -7.48 2.93
CA ASP A 108 8.53 -7.59 4.34
C ASP A 108 7.32 -7.73 5.31
N GLY A 109 6.33 -8.53 4.94
CA GLY A 109 5.17 -8.82 5.77
C GLY A 109 4.07 -7.76 5.79
N VAL A 110 4.19 -6.69 4.99
CA VAL A 110 3.16 -5.66 4.84
C VAL A 110 2.69 -5.54 3.39
N GLY A 111 1.50 -4.99 3.19
CA GLY A 111 0.97 -4.69 1.87
C GLY A 111 1.37 -3.29 1.41
N ILE A 112 1.98 -3.19 0.24
CA ILE A 112 2.27 -1.91 -0.41
C ILE A 112 1.21 -1.65 -1.46
N CYS A 113 0.53 -0.51 -1.39
CA CYS A 113 -0.36 -0.07 -2.47
C CYS A 113 0.49 0.31 -3.69
N ALA A 114 0.65 -0.61 -4.65
CA ALA A 114 1.47 -0.38 -5.84
C ALA A 114 0.74 0.43 -6.92
N TYR A 115 -0.59 0.35 -6.97
CA TYR A 115 -1.41 1.11 -7.91
C TYR A 115 -2.82 1.33 -7.37
N MET A 116 -3.40 2.46 -7.77
CA MET A 116 -4.77 2.84 -7.47
C MET A 116 -5.38 3.53 -8.68
N ALA A 117 -6.56 3.07 -9.11
CA ALA A 117 -7.37 3.73 -10.10
C ALA A 117 -8.70 4.17 -9.49
N HIS A 118 -9.13 5.37 -9.83
CA HIS A 118 -10.36 5.97 -9.31
C HIS A 118 -11.50 5.79 -10.30
N GLY A 119 -12.65 5.33 -9.79
CA GLY A 119 -13.91 5.34 -10.53
C GLY A 119 -14.52 6.73 -10.62
N PRO A 120 -15.66 6.86 -11.33
CA PRO A 120 -16.37 8.14 -11.48
C PRO A 120 -17.01 8.66 -10.18
N ASN A 121 -17.12 7.84 -9.14
CA ASN A 121 -17.64 8.29 -7.84
C ASN A 121 -16.58 9.12 -7.12
N ASP A 122 -16.98 10.26 -6.57
CA ASP A 122 -16.10 11.18 -5.85
C ASP A 122 -15.82 10.67 -4.42
N TRP A 123 -14.98 9.64 -4.32
CA TRP A 123 -14.50 9.07 -3.07
C TRP A 123 -13.09 8.53 -3.24
N THR A 124 -12.27 8.70 -2.21
CA THR A 124 -10.87 8.26 -2.17
C THR A 124 -10.56 7.69 -0.79
N PRO A 125 -9.86 6.55 -0.68
CA PRO A 125 -9.39 6.04 0.60
C PRO A 125 -8.35 6.98 1.22
N GLU A 126 -8.16 6.88 2.54
CA GLU A 126 -7.21 7.70 3.29
C GLU A 126 -5.73 7.32 3.08
N TYR A 127 -5.44 6.49 2.10
CA TYR A 127 -4.08 6.08 1.73
C TYR A 127 -3.82 6.29 0.24
N ALA A 128 -2.54 6.35 -0.13
CA ALA A 128 -2.09 6.56 -1.50
C ALA A 128 -1.17 5.44 -1.99
N CYS A 129 -0.77 5.49 -3.27
CA CYS A 129 0.29 4.61 -3.79
C CYS A 129 1.57 4.79 -2.98
N GLY A 130 2.26 3.69 -2.66
CA GLY A 130 3.43 3.64 -1.79
C GLY A 130 3.12 3.45 -0.30
N THR A 131 1.86 3.61 0.14
CA THR A 131 1.51 3.40 1.55
C THR A 131 1.68 1.93 1.94
N ARG A 132 2.32 1.72 3.10
CA ARG A 132 2.49 0.42 3.77
C ARG A 132 1.30 0.18 4.70
N ILE A 133 0.58 -0.91 4.52
CA ILE A 133 -0.63 -1.24 5.29
C ILE A 133 -0.51 -2.67 5.82
N PRO A 134 -0.84 -2.95 7.10
CA PRO A 134 -0.88 -4.31 7.59
C PRO A 134 -1.79 -5.21 6.75
N LEU A 135 -1.32 -6.41 6.43
CA LEU A 135 -2.04 -7.31 5.51
C LEU A 135 -3.42 -7.75 6.04
N HIS A 136 -3.57 -7.86 7.35
CA HIS A 136 -4.80 -8.38 7.96
C HIS A 136 -6.00 -7.41 7.90
N VAL A 137 -5.75 -6.12 7.66
CA VAL A 137 -6.81 -5.09 7.71
C VAL A 137 -7.43 -4.76 6.35
N THR A 138 -6.88 -5.28 5.25
CA THR A 138 -7.40 -4.99 3.91
C THR A 138 -7.84 -6.26 3.18
N ALA A 139 -8.82 -6.15 2.28
CA ALA A 139 -9.24 -7.28 1.48
C ALA A 139 -8.09 -7.82 0.59
N PRO A 140 -7.34 -7.01 -0.19
CA PRO A 140 -6.17 -7.51 -0.90
C PRO A 140 -5.12 -8.12 0.03
N GLY A 141 -4.89 -7.55 1.21
CA GLY A 141 -3.93 -8.07 2.19
C GLY A 141 -4.32 -9.44 2.71
N LYS A 142 -5.58 -9.65 3.11
CA LYS A 142 -6.07 -10.97 3.53
C LYS A 142 -6.04 -11.99 2.38
N ALA A 143 -6.30 -11.57 1.15
CA ALA A 143 -6.15 -12.43 -0.03
C ALA A 143 -4.69 -12.87 -0.24
N MET A 144 -3.72 -11.97 -0.05
CA MET A 144 -2.29 -12.31 -0.09
C MET A 144 -1.91 -13.26 1.03
N LEU A 145 -2.29 -12.99 2.29
CA LEU A 145 -2.06 -13.90 3.41
C LEU A 145 -2.65 -15.30 3.16
N ALA A 146 -3.84 -15.36 2.56
CA ALA A 146 -4.47 -16.62 2.21
C ALA A 146 -3.69 -17.40 1.14
N SER A 147 -2.97 -16.75 0.25
CA SER A 147 -2.15 -17.39 -0.79
C SER A 147 -0.79 -17.86 -0.29
N LEU A 148 -0.33 -17.39 0.86
CA LEU A 148 0.94 -17.77 1.47
C LEU A 148 0.83 -19.09 2.25
N GLY A 149 1.98 -19.79 2.37
CA GLY A 149 2.10 -20.95 3.26
C GLY A 149 1.90 -20.56 4.73
N ARG A 150 1.43 -21.53 5.52
CA ARG A 150 1.09 -21.29 6.94
C ARG A 150 2.27 -20.76 7.75
N GLU A 151 3.46 -21.31 7.54
CA GLU A 151 4.69 -20.91 8.24
C GLU A 151 5.00 -19.42 7.97
N ARG A 152 4.95 -18.98 6.69
CA ARG A 152 5.15 -17.58 6.33
C ARG A 152 4.09 -16.65 6.94
N VAL A 153 2.84 -17.08 7.01
CA VAL A 153 1.77 -16.31 7.69
C VAL A 153 2.08 -16.17 9.17
N ASP A 154 2.49 -17.25 9.84
CA ASP A 154 2.83 -17.23 11.26
C ASP A 154 4.02 -16.29 11.53
N ASP A 155 5.08 -16.31 10.69
CA ASP A 155 6.21 -15.39 10.76
C ASP A 155 5.77 -13.92 10.66
N ILE A 156 4.93 -13.60 9.66
CA ILE A 156 4.39 -12.24 9.47
C ILE A 156 3.61 -11.78 10.70
N LEU A 157 2.77 -12.64 11.25
CA LEU A 157 1.97 -12.30 12.43
C LEU A 157 2.83 -12.18 13.70
N ASP A 158 3.97 -12.88 13.80
CA ASP A 158 4.91 -12.76 14.89
C ASP A 158 5.69 -11.45 14.85
N GLU A 159 6.04 -10.99 13.63
CA GLU A 159 6.81 -9.77 13.42
C GLU A 159 5.95 -8.50 13.51
N HIS A 160 4.76 -8.50 12.89
CA HIS A 160 3.93 -7.30 12.73
C HIS A 160 2.73 -7.23 13.66
N GLY A 161 2.34 -8.34 14.29
CA GLY A 161 1.15 -8.39 15.15
C GLY A 161 -0.16 -8.29 14.38
N LEU A 162 -1.23 -8.01 15.14
CA LEU A 162 -2.61 -7.82 14.65
C LEU A 162 -3.22 -6.58 15.33
N ASP A 163 -2.58 -5.42 15.14
CA ASP A 163 -3.03 -4.18 15.76
C ASP A 163 -4.38 -3.72 15.18
N ALA A 164 -5.29 -3.34 16.06
CA ALA A 164 -6.59 -2.81 15.68
C ALA A 164 -6.46 -1.44 15.00
N GLN A 165 -7.08 -1.29 13.83
CA GLN A 165 -7.27 0.01 13.17
C GLN A 165 -8.66 0.57 13.48
N THR A 166 -9.64 -0.33 13.66
CA THR A 166 -11.03 -0.02 14.00
C THR A 166 -11.56 -1.02 15.03
N ALA A 167 -12.80 -0.85 15.45
CA ALA A 167 -13.48 -1.83 16.30
C ALA A 167 -13.74 -3.18 15.60
N GLU A 168 -13.80 -3.16 14.26
CA GLU A 168 -14.10 -4.33 13.43
C GLU A 168 -12.83 -5.10 12.99
N THR A 169 -11.64 -4.58 13.29
CA THR A 169 -10.37 -5.22 12.92
C THR A 169 -10.23 -6.59 13.59
N ILE A 170 -9.88 -7.62 12.83
CA ILE A 170 -9.57 -8.96 13.36
C ILE A 170 -8.23 -8.91 14.08
N THR A 171 -8.24 -9.04 15.42
CA THR A 171 -7.06 -9.02 16.28
C THR A 171 -6.72 -10.38 16.90
N ASP A 172 -7.59 -11.38 16.74
CA ASP A 172 -7.35 -12.75 17.21
C ASP A 172 -6.79 -13.63 16.07
N ARG A 173 -5.64 -14.27 16.33
CA ARG A 173 -4.97 -15.13 15.34
C ARG A 173 -5.80 -16.33 14.87
N ASN A 174 -6.62 -16.90 15.75
CA ASN A 174 -7.43 -18.06 15.38
C ASN A 174 -8.61 -17.64 14.52
N VAL A 175 -9.21 -16.48 14.82
CA VAL A 175 -10.25 -15.87 13.98
C VAL A 175 -9.70 -15.58 12.60
N LEU A 176 -8.54 -14.91 12.50
CA LEU A 176 -7.88 -14.63 11.22
C LEU A 176 -7.55 -15.92 10.45
N ARG A 177 -7.03 -16.96 11.10
CA ARG A 177 -6.76 -18.25 10.46
C ARG A 177 -8.03 -18.91 9.90
N GLY A 178 -9.16 -18.77 10.59
CA GLY A 178 -10.48 -19.20 10.11
C GLY A 178 -10.89 -18.44 8.85
N GLU A 179 -10.77 -17.12 8.89
CA GLU A 179 -11.04 -16.24 7.74
C GLU A 179 -10.15 -16.60 6.54
N LEU A 180 -8.84 -16.75 6.75
CA LEU A 180 -7.90 -17.12 5.67
C LEU A 180 -8.21 -18.48 5.06
N ARG A 181 -8.76 -19.44 5.82
CA ARG A 181 -9.23 -20.72 5.28
C ARG A 181 -10.42 -20.51 4.35
N THR A 182 -11.39 -19.76 4.78
CA THR A 182 -12.57 -19.41 3.97
C THR A 182 -12.17 -18.69 2.68
N ILE A 183 -11.20 -17.77 2.75
CA ILE A 183 -10.66 -17.07 1.58
C ILE A 183 -9.97 -18.05 0.60
N ARG A 184 -9.20 -19.03 1.10
CA ARG A 184 -8.59 -20.07 0.24
C ARG A 184 -9.62 -20.91 -0.48
N GLU A 185 -10.70 -21.27 0.19
CA GLU A 185 -11.79 -22.09 -0.36
C GLU A 185 -12.59 -21.33 -1.43
N ASN A 186 -12.86 -20.06 -1.19
CA ASN A 186 -13.73 -19.22 -2.04
C ASN A 186 -12.97 -18.39 -3.08
N GLY A 187 -11.66 -18.17 -2.90
CA GLY A 187 -10.82 -17.35 -3.78
C GLY A 187 -11.07 -15.84 -3.65
N ILE A 188 -11.85 -15.41 -2.65
CA ILE A 188 -12.25 -14.01 -2.46
C ILE A 188 -12.16 -13.62 -0.98
N SER A 189 -11.74 -12.40 -0.72
CA SER A 189 -11.66 -11.80 0.61
C SER A 189 -12.50 -10.54 0.70
N PHE A 190 -13.01 -10.27 1.88
CA PHE A 190 -13.74 -9.03 2.20
C PHE A 190 -13.02 -8.31 3.34
N CYS A 191 -13.00 -6.98 3.27
CA CYS A 191 -12.70 -6.09 4.40
C CYS A 191 -14.00 -5.37 4.74
N ARG A 192 -14.52 -5.59 5.93
CA ARG A 192 -15.76 -5.00 6.39
C ARG A 192 -15.46 -4.00 7.51
N GLU A 193 -15.08 -2.79 7.12
CA GLU A 193 -14.70 -1.71 8.04
C GLU A 193 -13.46 -1.99 8.92
N GLU A 194 -12.66 -3.00 8.58
CA GLU A 194 -11.50 -3.44 9.36
C GLU A 194 -10.30 -2.47 9.25
N GLN A 195 -10.15 -1.78 8.11
CA GLN A 195 -9.07 -0.81 7.88
C GLN A 195 -9.50 0.62 8.22
N SER A 196 -10.72 1.01 7.85
CA SER A 196 -11.31 2.33 8.14
C SER A 196 -12.81 2.17 8.32
N ALA A 197 -13.38 2.84 9.32
CA ALA A 197 -14.82 2.84 9.57
C ALA A 197 -15.57 3.35 8.34
N GLY A 198 -16.68 2.71 8.01
CA GLY A 198 -17.50 3.06 6.85
C GLY A 198 -16.93 2.65 5.50
N VAL A 199 -15.82 1.89 5.45
CA VAL A 199 -15.19 1.43 4.21
C VAL A 199 -15.28 -0.08 4.09
N ILE A 200 -15.77 -0.56 2.96
CA ILE A 200 -15.79 -1.97 2.59
C ILE A 200 -14.83 -2.20 1.41
N GLY A 201 -14.15 -3.34 1.42
CA GLY A 201 -13.33 -3.79 0.33
C GLY A 201 -13.57 -5.25 -0.01
N VAL A 202 -13.33 -5.57 -1.27
CA VAL A 202 -13.32 -6.94 -1.82
C VAL A 202 -12.00 -7.14 -2.54
N GLY A 203 -11.38 -8.32 -2.39
CA GLY A 203 -10.08 -8.57 -3.00
C GLY A 203 -9.84 -10.03 -3.34
N THR A 204 -8.93 -10.26 -4.26
CA THR A 204 -8.47 -11.61 -4.64
C THR A 204 -6.97 -11.58 -4.97
N SER A 205 -6.26 -12.66 -4.64
CA SER A 205 -4.85 -12.80 -4.98
C SER A 205 -4.66 -13.07 -6.48
N ILE A 206 -3.52 -12.62 -7.00
CA ILE A 206 -3.04 -12.97 -8.33
C ILE A 206 -2.02 -14.09 -8.14
N ALA A 207 -2.24 -15.25 -8.78
CA ALA A 207 -1.28 -16.33 -8.75
C ALA A 207 -0.03 -15.93 -9.56
N LEU A 208 1.07 -15.76 -8.86
CA LEU A 208 2.38 -15.46 -9.42
C LEU A 208 3.32 -16.65 -9.27
N THR A 209 4.51 -16.59 -9.85
CA THR A 209 5.53 -17.62 -9.63
C THR A 209 6.03 -17.57 -8.19
N GLU A 210 6.52 -18.67 -7.65
CA GLU A 210 7.05 -18.77 -6.26
C GLU A 210 8.14 -17.74 -5.91
N ARG A 211 8.79 -17.15 -6.92
CA ARG A 211 9.85 -16.16 -6.75
C ARG A 211 9.36 -14.72 -6.77
N ALA A 212 8.12 -14.48 -7.16
CA ALA A 212 7.54 -13.14 -7.18
C ALA A 212 6.88 -12.83 -5.82
N PRO A 213 6.90 -11.57 -5.35
CA PRO A 213 6.17 -11.18 -4.16
C PRO A 213 4.67 -11.47 -4.33
N ALA A 214 3.99 -11.87 -3.26
CA ALA A 214 2.55 -12.06 -3.32
C ALA A 214 1.86 -10.76 -3.73
N ALA A 215 0.87 -10.87 -4.61
CA ALA A 215 0.11 -9.72 -5.09
C ALA A 215 -1.39 -10.00 -5.08
N ALA A 216 -2.17 -8.95 -4.89
CA ALA A 216 -3.63 -9.02 -4.92
C ALA A 216 -4.22 -7.73 -5.50
N ILE A 217 -5.38 -7.87 -6.11
CA ILE A 217 -6.20 -6.72 -6.50
C ILE A 217 -7.44 -6.63 -5.63
N GLY A 218 -8.01 -5.44 -5.55
CA GLY A 218 -9.27 -5.23 -4.86
C GLY A 218 -10.02 -4.02 -5.36
N VAL A 219 -11.26 -3.94 -4.92
CA VAL A 219 -12.13 -2.77 -5.03
C VAL A 219 -12.52 -2.35 -3.62
N CYS A 220 -12.48 -1.07 -3.33
CA CYS A 220 -12.95 -0.52 -2.06
C CYS A 220 -13.78 0.74 -2.28
N GLY A 221 -14.69 0.98 -1.36
CA GLY A 221 -15.58 2.12 -1.37
C GLY A 221 -16.39 2.25 -0.08
N PRO A 222 -17.23 3.27 0.06
CA PRO A 222 -18.10 3.45 1.22
C PRO A 222 -19.05 2.28 1.45
N SER A 223 -19.24 1.88 2.71
CA SER A 223 -20.16 0.81 3.11
C SER A 223 -21.61 1.09 2.69
N SER A 224 -21.99 2.35 2.53
CA SER A 224 -23.30 2.75 2.04
C SER A 224 -23.58 2.37 0.59
N ARG A 225 -22.54 2.17 -0.23
CA ARG A 225 -22.66 1.77 -1.64
C ARG A 225 -22.32 0.29 -1.86
N LEU A 226 -21.29 -0.22 -1.18
CA LEU A 226 -20.86 -1.61 -1.29
C LEU A 226 -21.63 -2.51 -0.33
N THR A 227 -22.88 -2.84 -0.68
CA THR A 227 -23.77 -3.64 0.16
C THR A 227 -24.54 -4.69 -0.64
N GLY A 228 -25.02 -5.72 0.06
CA GLY A 228 -25.95 -6.73 -0.46
C GLY A 228 -25.49 -7.37 -1.76
N ARG A 229 -26.42 -7.62 -2.66
CA ARG A 229 -26.17 -8.30 -3.94
C ARG A 229 -25.11 -7.60 -4.80
N TYR A 230 -25.10 -6.27 -4.80
CA TYR A 230 -24.11 -5.51 -5.57
C TYR A 230 -22.67 -5.83 -5.16
N LEU A 231 -22.40 -5.89 -3.85
CA LEU A 231 -21.10 -6.29 -3.33
C LEU A 231 -20.81 -7.78 -3.59
N GLU A 232 -21.77 -8.65 -3.22
CA GLU A 232 -21.52 -10.09 -3.14
C GLU A 232 -21.52 -10.79 -4.49
N GLU A 233 -22.24 -10.28 -5.49
CA GLU A 233 -22.30 -10.87 -6.82
C GLU A 233 -21.58 -9.99 -7.87
N ASP A 234 -21.98 -8.72 -8.00
CA ASP A 234 -21.51 -7.88 -9.11
C ASP A 234 -20.05 -7.46 -8.94
N ILE A 235 -19.70 -6.82 -7.83
CA ILE A 235 -18.31 -6.39 -7.57
C ILE A 235 -17.37 -7.59 -7.44
N THR A 236 -17.78 -8.61 -6.69
CA THR A 236 -16.99 -9.84 -6.52
C THR A 236 -16.71 -10.51 -7.86
N GLY A 237 -17.71 -10.64 -8.73
CA GLY A 237 -17.58 -11.19 -10.07
C GLY A 237 -16.59 -10.41 -10.94
N GLN A 238 -16.66 -9.07 -10.90
CA GLN A 238 -15.75 -8.18 -11.63
C GLN A 238 -14.30 -8.32 -11.12
N VAL A 239 -14.09 -8.37 -9.81
CA VAL A 239 -12.75 -8.53 -9.21
C VAL A 239 -12.12 -9.86 -9.60
N ILE A 240 -12.85 -10.98 -9.51
CA ILE A 240 -12.38 -12.31 -9.92
C ILE A 240 -12.05 -12.35 -11.42
N SER A 241 -12.95 -11.82 -12.26
CA SER A 241 -12.75 -11.78 -13.72
C SER A 241 -11.51 -10.96 -14.09
N THR A 242 -11.33 -9.83 -13.43
CA THR A 242 -10.16 -8.94 -13.64
C THR A 242 -8.87 -9.65 -13.24
N ALA A 243 -8.82 -10.31 -12.09
CA ALA A 243 -7.63 -11.07 -11.66
C ALA A 243 -7.25 -12.17 -12.67
N LYS A 244 -8.23 -12.90 -13.20
CA LYS A 244 -8.01 -13.91 -14.25
C LYS A 244 -7.44 -13.29 -15.52
N SER A 245 -7.93 -12.12 -15.94
CA SER A 245 -7.42 -11.41 -17.12
C SER A 245 -5.96 -11.00 -16.94
N ILE A 246 -5.62 -10.44 -15.77
CA ILE A 246 -4.24 -10.09 -15.40
C ILE A 246 -3.35 -11.33 -15.41
N GLN A 247 -3.81 -12.44 -14.86
CA GLN A 247 -3.04 -13.68 -14.82
C GLN A 247 -2.75 -14.23 -16.21
N VAL A 248 -3.70 -14.16 -17.13
CA VAL A 248 -3.48 -14.56 -18.54
C VAL A 248 -2.44 -13.67 -19.20
N GLU A 249 -2.42 -12.37 -18.90
CA GLU A 249 -1.43 -11.45 -19.45
C GLU A 249 -0.01 -11.70 -18.92
N LEU A 250 0.10 -12.08 -17.65
CA LEU A 250 1.38 -12.43 -17.00
C LEU A 250 2.01 -13.75 -17.52
N THR A 251 1.23 -14.60 -18.15
CA THR A 251 1.69 -15.88 -18.69
C THR A 251 2.06 -15.84 -20.18
N ARG A 252 1.91 -14.67 -20.82
CA ARG A 252 2.26 -14.43 -22.22
C ARG A 252 3.71 -13.96 -22.36
#